data_4ae6d1b84403dee32a2924962ae06dc5
#
_entry.id   4ae6d1b84403dee32a2924962ae06dc5
#
_cell.length_a   1.000
_cell.length_b   1.000
_cell.length_c   1.000
_cell.angle_alpha   90.00
_cell.angle_beta   90.00
_cell.angle_gamma   90.00
#
_symmetry.space_group_name_H-M   'P 1'
#
loop_
_entity.id
_entity.type
_entity.pdbx_description
1 polymer ?
#
loop_
_entity_poly.entity_id
_entity_poly.type
_entity_poly.pdbx_seq_one_letter_code
_entity_poly.pdbx_strand_id
1 'polypeptide(L)'
;MVDKEKKESVEKKDDVSTIQKISDFIQRNRVAFLVFLILVVVALAALITVTSVLSSLNAKAISQMEALSQRYETLRFDIAEASKDADTQTLVNDLAAFASAHKGYISARAHLTVASIYSDKKNWVEAEKAWSAVAVAAKGTYLEPVAMYNQAVALEEQNNTQAAIELFTQAAAFTEFPGASRAQFNTGRLREGVD
;
A
#
# COMPACT_ATOMS: atom_id res chain seq x y z
N MET A 1 51.92 39.15 -2.26
CA MET A 1 50.68 39.96 -2.23
C MET A 1 50.10 40.24 -3.63
N VAL A 2 50.94 40.48 -4.62
CA VAL A 2 50.51 40.82 -6.03
C VAL A 2 49.75 39.67 -6.74
N ASP A 3 50.04 38.40 -6.44
CA ASP A 3 49.42 37.26 -7.11
C ASP A 3 47.96 36.96 -6.65
N LYS A 4 47.63 37.36 -5.42
CA LYS A 4 46.28 37.17 -4.88
C LYS A 4 45.28 38.20 -5.46
N GLU A 5 45.72 39.46 -5.59
CA GLU A 5 44.89 40.51 -6.21
C GLU A 5 44.64 40.28 -7.72
N LYS A 6 45.63 39.70 -8.43
CA LYS A 6 45.50 39.37 -9.83
C LYS A 6 44.53 38.20 -10.07
N LYS A 7 44.49 37.19 -9.19
CA LYS A 7 43.51 36.09 -9.25
C LYS A 7 42.09 36.58 -8.95
N GLU A 8 41.92 37.41 -7.94
CA GLU A 8 40.62 37.95 -7.55
C GLU A 8 40.04 38.90 -8.59
N SER A 9 40.87 39.66 -9.30
CA SER A 9 40.44 40.55 -10.40
C SER A 9 40.07 39.78 -11.68
N VAL A 10 40.70 38.63 -11.95
CA VAL A 10 40.38 37.75 -13.09
C VAL A 10 39.08 37.00 -12.84
N GLU A 11 38.90 36.45 -11.61
CA GLU A 11 37.67 35.71 -11.22
C GLU A 11 36.45 36.65 -11.25
N LYS A 12 36.58 37.91 -10.77
CA LYS A 12 35.51 38.91 -10.88
C LYS A 12 35.19 39.32 -12.30
N LYS A 13 36.17 39.34 -13.20
CA LYS A 13 35.95 39.67 -14.62
C LYS A 13 35.23 38.55 -15.38
N ASP A 14 35.53 37.30 -15.06
CA ASP A 14 34.88 36.14 -15.67
C ASP A 14 33.43 36.00 -15.20
N ASP A 15 33.13 36.26 -13.92
CA ASP A 15 31.79 36.32 -13.36
C ASP A 15 30.91 37.39 -13.99
N VAL A 16 31.44 38.61 -14.16
CA VAL A 16 30.74 39.72 -14.81
C VAL A 16 30.47 39.41 -16.28
N SER A 17 31.41 38.77 -16.99
CA SER A 17 31.24 38.40 -18.41
C SER A 17 30.19 37.29 -18.57
N THR A 18 30.09 36.37 -17.64
CA THR A 18 29.10 35.28 -17.61
C THR A 18 27.68 35.81 -17.33
N ILE A 19 27.55 36.71 -16.37
CA ILE A 19 26.29 37.37 -16.06
C ILE A 19 25.78 38.21 -17.26
N GLN A 20 26.67 38.94 -17.94
CA GLN A 20 26.32 39.69 -19.14
C GLN A 20 25.83 38.77 -20.26
N LYS A 21 26.51 37.65 -20.55
CA LYS A 21 26.08 36.67 -21.55
C LYS A 21 24.70 36.09 -21.26
N ILE A 22 24.41 35.79 -19.98
CA ILE A 22 23.09 35.29 -19.55
C ILE A 22 22.03 36.39 -19.74
N SER A 23 22.33 37.63 -19.36
CA SER A 23 21.43 38.77 -19.52
C SER A 23 21.10 39.01 -20.99
N ASP A 24 22.11 39.03 -21.87
CA ASP A 24 21.96 39.22 -23.33
C ASP A 24 21.14 38.06 -23.94
N PHE A 25 21.38 36.84 -23.51
CA PHE A 25 20.59 35.66 -23.96
C PHE A 25 19.12 35.79 -23.55
N ILE A 26 18.84 36.17 -22.29
CA ILE A 26 17.47 36.38 -21.80
C ILE A 26 16.79 37.53 -22.58
N GLN A 27 17.48 38.65 -22.81
CA GLN A 27 16.94 39.78 -23.55
C GLN A 27 16.63 39.45 -25.03
N ARG A 28 17.48 38.70 -25.69
CA ARG A 28 17.27 38.26 -27.07
C ARG A 28 16.11 37.26 -27.20
N ASN A 29 15.91 36.42 -26.18
CA ASN A 29 14.90 35.37 -26.18
C ASN A 29 13.77 35.64 -25.18
N ARG A 30 13.52 36.89 -24.80
CA ARG A 30 12.57 37.30 -23.76
C ARG A 30 11.18 36.65 -23.89
N VAL A 31 10.67 36.55 -25.12
CA VAL A 31 9.35 35.97 -25.40
C VAL A 31 9.39 34.46 -25.18
N ALA A 32 10.39 33.76 -25.67
CA ALA A 32 10.56 32.33 -25.47
C ALA A 32 10.76 32.00 -23.99
N PHE A 33 11.50 32.85 -23.25
CA PHE A 33 11.69 32.68 -21.81
C PHE A 33 10.40 32.92 -21.02
N LEU A 34 9.59 33.91 -21.38
CA LEU A 34 8.28 34.16 -20.78
C LEU A 34 7.31 33.00 -21.05
N VAL A 35 7.27 32.51 -22.31
CA VAL A 35 6.45 31.34 -22.64
C VAL A 35 6.89 30.12 -21.85
N PHE A 36 8.19 29.85 -21.72
CA PHE A 36 8.71 28.77 -20.91
C PHE A 36 8.31 28.92 -19.44
N LEU A 37 8.44 30.12 -18.87
CA LEU A 37 8.05 30.41 -17.49
C LEU A 37 6.55 30.15 -17.26
N ILE A 38 5.70 30.60 -18.20
CA ILE A 38 4.26 30.37 -18.15
C ILE A 38 3.95 28.85 -18.18
N LEU A 39 4.60 28.10 -19.06
CA LEU A 39 4.45 26.65 -19.14
C LEU A 39 4.85 25.95 -17.84
N VAL A 40 5.94 26.38 -17.21
CA VAL A 40 6.38 25.85 -15.91
C VAL A 40 5.34 26.15 -14.83
N VAL A 41 4.82 27.37 -14.75
CA VAL A 41 3.79 27.76 -13.79
C VAL A 41 2.51 26.95 -13.99
N VAL A 42 2.08 26.76 -15.25
CA VAL A 42 0.90 25.94 -15.58
C VAL A 42 1.12 24.47 -15.19
N ALA A 43 2.31 23.92 -15.49
CA ALA A 43 2.64 22.55 -15.11
C ALA A 43 2.65 22.34 -13.58
N LEU A 44 3.21 23.30 -12.83
CA LEU A 44 3.19 23.28 -11.35
C LEU A 44 1.76 23.38 -10.80
N ALA A 45 0.94 24.28 -11.35
CA ALA A 45 -0.46 24.40 -10.94
C ALA A 45 -1.25 23.12 -11.21
N ALA A 46 -1.04 22.50 -12.39
CA ALA A 46 -1.65 21.21 -12.71
C ALA A 46 -1.19 20.11 -11.74
N LEU A 47 0.09 20.04 -11.42
CA LEU A 47 0.64 19.07 -10.45
C LEU A 47 0.02 19.25 -9.06
N ILE A 48 -0.07 20.48 -8.56
CA ILE A 48 -0.69 20.79 -7.27
C ILE A 48 -2.17 20.38 -7.27
N THR A 49 -2.89 20.67 -8.34
CA THR A 49 -4.31 20.30 -8.46
C THR A 49 -4.49 18.79 -8.44
N VAL A 50 -3.72 18.05 -9.24
CA VAL A 50 -3.77 16.58 -9.30
C VAL A 50 -3.44 15.97 -7.94
N THR A 51 -2.37 16.42 -7.29
CA THR A 51 -1.97 15.88 -5.96
C THR A 51 -3.00 16.21 -4.89
N SER A 52 -3.63 17.39 -4.91
CA SER A 52 -4.69 17.78 -3.99
C SER A 52 -5.95 16.91 -4.16
N VAL A 53 -6.36 16.66 -5.41
CA VAL A 53 -7.52 15.79 -5.70
C VAL A 53 -7.25 14.36 -5.25
N LEU A 54 -6.08 13.80 -5.59
CA LEU A 54 -5.69 12.44 -5.17
C LEU A 54 -5.62 12.30 -3.65
N SER A 55 -5.08 13.31 -2.96
CA SER A 55 -5.03 13.34 -1.49
C SER A 55 -6.43 13.36 -0.89
N SER A 56 -7.34 14.15 -1.43
CA SER A 56 -8.74 14.22 -0.98
C SER A 56 -9.48 12.89 -1.18
N LEU A 57 -9.28 12.23 -2.34
CA LEU A 57 -9.87 10.91 -2.62
C LEU A 57 -9.32 9.84 -1.67
N ASN A 58 -8.02 9.85 -1.41
CA ASN A 58 -7.40 8.94 -0.45
C ASN A 58 -7.91 9.17 0.97
N ALA A 59 -8.04 10.41 1.42
CA ALA A 59 -8.57 10.74 2.74
C ALA A 59 -10.01 10.24 2.90
N LYS A 60 -10.85 10.41 1.87
CA LYS A 60 -12.22 9.89 1.84
C LYS A 60 -12.25 8.36 1.91
N ALA A 61 -11.41 7.67 1.14
CA ALA A 61 -11.32 6.22 1.17
C ALA A 61 -10.88 5.70 2.55
N ILE A 62 -9.91 6.36 3.19
CA ILE A 62 -9.46 6.02 4.55
C ILE A 62 -10.61 6.17 5.54
N SER A 63 -11.35 7.29 5.50
CA SER A 63 -12.49 7.53 6.38
C SER A 63 -13.62 6.49 6.18
N GLN A 64 -13.90 6.11 4.93
CA GLN A 64 -14.88 5.06 4.64
C GLN A 64 -14.44 3.70 5.17
N MET A 65 -13.16 3.33 4.98
CA MET A 65 -12.62 2.08 5.51
C MET A 65 -12.66 2.06 7.05
N GLU A 66 -12.38 3.19 7.68
CA GLU A 66 -12.45 3.32 9.14
C GLU A 66 -13.87 3.08 9.65
N ALA A 67 -14.88 3.66 9.00
CA ALA A 67 -16.29 3.43 9.33
C ALA A 67 -16.69 1.93 9.20
N LEU A 68 -16.21 1.26 8.14
CA LEU A 68 -16.43 -0.19 7.97
C LEU A 68 -15.71 -1.00 9.05
N SER A 69 -14.49 -0.61 9.43
CA SER A 69 -13.74 -1.25 10.52
C SER A 69 -14.43 -1.09 11.86
N GLN A 70 -14.94 0.11 12.18
CA GLN A 70 -15.70 0.36 13.41
C GLN A 70 -16.99 -0.47 13.45
N ARG A 71 -17.69 -0.60 12.30
CA ARG A 71 -18.87 -1.46 12.23
C ARG A 71 -18.52 -2.93 12.48
N TYR A 72 -17.38 -3.41 11.99
CA TYR A 72 -16.89 -4.75 12.28
C TYR A 72 -16.64 -4.95 13.79
N GLU A 73 -15.93 -4.02 14.42
CA GLU A 73 -15.67 -4.09 15.87
C GLU A 73 -16.98 -4.08 16.68
N THR A 74 -17.94 -3.25 16.31
CA THR A 74 -19.25 -3.23 16.96
C THR A 74 -19.96 -4.58 16.86
N LEU A 75 -20.02 -5.17 15.65
CA LEU A 75 -20.64 -6.48 15.43
C LEU A 75 -19.90 -7.61 16.15
N ARG A 76 -18.58 -7.52 16.27
CA ARG A 76 -17.76 -8.51 16.96
C ARG A 76 -18.07 -8.59 18.45
N PHE A 77 -18.33 -7.46 19.09
CA PHE A 77 -18.60 -7.34 20.52
C PHE A 77 -20.09 -7.31 20.87
N ASP A 78 -20.98 -7.23 19.88
CA ASP A 78 -22.42 -7.24 20.14
C ASP A 78 -22.89 -8.65 20.56
N ILE A 79 -23.66 -8.69 21.64
CA ILE A 79 -24.14 -9.92 22.29
C ILE A 79 -25.49 -10.39 21.69
N ALA A 80 -26.15 -9.52 20.90
CA ALA A 80 -27.45 -9.82 20.30
C ALA A 80 -27.31 -10.76 19.10
N GLU A 81 -27.55 -12.05 19.27
CA GLU A 81 -27.34 -13.08 18.21
C GLU A 81 -28.31 -13.00 17.02
N ALA A 82 -29.54 -12.51 17.21
CA ALA A 82 -30.63 -12.69 16.23
C ALA A 82 -30.46 -11.93 14.91
N SER A 83 -29.73 -10.80 14.89
CA SER A 83 -29.46 -10.01 13.67
C SER A 83 -28.02 -10.13 13.18
N LYS A 84 -27.13 -10.68 13.99
CA LYS A 84 -25.68 -10.64 13.80
C LYS A 84 -25.20 -11.25 12.46
N ASP A 85 -25.81 -12.34 12.04
CA ASP A 85 -25.39 -13.01 10.80
C ASP A 85 -25.80 -12.21 9.55
N ALA A 86 -27.01 -11.65 9.52
CA ALA A 86 -27.46 -10.79 8.41
C ALA A 86 -26.65 -9.50 8.34
N ASP A 87 -26.38 -8.86 9.49
CA ASP A 87 -25.58 -7.64 9.57
C ASP A 87 -24.12 -7.88 9.20
N THR A 88 -23.55 -9.02 9.60
CA THR A 88 -22.20 -9.44 9.22
C THR A 88 -22.13 -9.71 7.71
N GLN A 89 -23.11 -10.37 7.12
CA GLN A 89 -23.12 -10.61 5.67
C GLN A 89 -23.25 -9.29 4.88
N THR A 90 -24.03 -8.35 5.39
CA THR A 90 -24.14 -7.02 4.79
C THR A 90 -22.78 -6.30 4.85
N LEU A 91 -22.11 -6.35 6.00
CA LEU A 91 -20.77 -5.77 6.14
C LEU A 91 -19.75 -6.42 5.20
N VAL A 92 -19.77 -7.75 5.03
CA VAL A 92 -18.91 -8.46 4.08
C VAL A 92 -19.14 -7.97 2.66
N ASN A 93 -20.40 -7.78 2.26
CA ASN A 93 -20.74 -7.25 0.93
C ASN A 93 -20.24 -5.81 0.74
N ASP A 94 -20.42 -4.96 1.76
CA ASP A 94 -19.95 -3.57 1.74
C ASP A 94 -18.41 -3.51 1.62
N LEU A 95 -17.70 -4.35 2.38
CA LEU A 95 -16.24 -4.48 2.33
C LEU A 95 -15.76 -5.00 0.98
N ALA A 96 -16.45 -5.99 0.40
CA ALA A 96 -16.11 -6.52 -0.93
C ALA A 96 -16.31 -5.47 -2.02
N ALA A 97 -17.40 -4.72 -1.98
CA ALA A 97 -17.67 -3.60 -2.89
C ALA A 97 -16.59 -2.51 -2.73
N PHE A 98 -16.26 -2.15 -1.49
CA PHE A 98 -15.20 -1.20 -1.20
C PHE A 98 -13.84 -1.67 -1.74
N ALA A 99 -13.46 -2.93 -1.49
CA ALA A 99 -12.20 -3.49 -1.98
C ALA A 99 -12.09 -3.47 -3.50
N SER A 100 -13.20 -3.72 -4.20
CA SER A 100 -13.26 -3.69 -5.66
C SER A 100 -13.12 -2.28 -6.24
N ALA A 101 -13.58 -1.26 -5.51
CA ALA A 101 -13.49 0.14 -5.93
C ALA A 101 -12.11 0.77 -5.67
N HIS A 102 -11.25 0.13 -4.89
CA HIS A 102 -9.95 0.65 -4.47
C HIS A 102 -8.82 -0.32 -4.82
N LYS A 103 -7.57 0.14 -4.69
CA LYS A 103 -6.36 -0.67 -4.97
C LYS A 103 -5.34 -0.54 -3.84
N GLY A 104 -4.37 -1.46 -3.82
CA GLY A 104 -3.24 -1.45 -2.90
C GLY A 104 -3.67 -1.61 -1.45
N TYR A 105 -3.00 -0.92 -0.53
CA TYR A 105 -3.16 -1.10 0.90
C TYR A 105 -4.60 -0.92 1.41
N ILE A 106 -5.35 0.05 0.87
CA ILE A 106 -6.76 0.29 1.26
C ILE A 106 -7.66 -0.89 0.90
N SER A 107 -7.51 -1.44 -0.32
CA SER A 107 -8.21 -2.66 -0.74
C SER A 107 -7.78 -3.86 0.11
N ALA A 108 -6.48 -4.00 0.39
CA ALA A 108 -5.96 -5.06 1.24
C ALA A 108 -6.57 -5.03 2.66
N ARG A 109 -6.75 -3.84 3.26
CA ARG A 109 -7.42 -3.69 4.56
C ARG A 109 -8.87 -4.20 4.54
N ALA A 110 -9.62 -3.90 3.48
CA ALA A 110 -10.99 -4.39 3.36
C ALA A 110 -11.04 -5.92 3.24
N HIS A 111 -10.20 -6.50 2.38
CA HIS A 111 -10.07 -7.95 2.27
C HIS A 111 -9.62 -8.60 3.59
N LEU A 112 -8.71 -7.97 4.33
CA LEU A 112 -8.25 -8.43 5.63
C LEU A 112 -9.40 -8.50 6.64
N THR A 113 -10.27 -7.49 6.67
CA THR A 113 -11.45 -7.52 7.56
C THR A 113 -12.40 -8.66 7.16
N VAL A 114 -12.65 -8.87 5.86
CA VAL A 114 -13.44 -10.01 5.37
C VAL A 114 -12.82 -11.35 5.77
N ALA A 115 -11.51 -11.49 5.59
CA ALA A 115 -10.76 -12.70 5.94
C ALA A 115 -10.84 -12.98 7.44
N SER A 116 -10.74 -11.94 8.30
CA SER A 116 -10.90 -12.07 9.75
C SER A 116 -12.32 -12.51 10.11
N ILE A 117 -13.35 -11.93 9.49
CA ILE A 117 -14.76 -12.33 9.73
C ILE A 117 -14.96 -13.82 9.43
N TYR A 118 -14.49 -14.29 8.28
CA TYR A 118 -14.66 -15.70 7.93
C TYR A 118 -13.81 -16.65 8.80
N SER A 119 -12.59 -16.21 9.19
CA SER A 119 -11.74 -16.96 10.11
C SER A 119 -12.38 -17.08 11.51
N ASP A 120 -12.93 -16.01 12.05
CA ASP A 120 -13.64 -16.00 13.34
C ASP A 120 -14.89 -16.93 13.31
N LYS A 121 -15.57 -16.99 12.18
CA LYS A 121 -16.70 -17.91 11.93
C LYS A 121 -16.27 -19.34 11.57
N LYS A 122 -14.98 -19.63 11.47
CA LYS A 122 -14.42 -20.90 11.00
C LYS A 122 -14.93 -21.33 9.62
N ASN A 123 -15.33 -20.36 8.80
CA ASN A 123 -15.67 -20.60 7.40
C ASN A 123 -14.39 -20.60 6.59
N TRP A 124 -13.63 -21.70 6.71
CA TRP A 124 -12.28 -21.80 6.19
C TRP A 124 -12.17 -21.66 4.67
N VAL A 125 -13.20 -22.10 3.94
CA VAL A 125 -13.24 -21.96 2.47
C VAL A 125 -13.30 -20.50 2.04
N GLU A 126 -14.16 -19.69 2.66
CA GLU A 126 -14.24 -18.26 2.34
C GLU A 126 -13.10 -17.48 2.98
N ALA A 127 -12.58 -17.90 4.15
CA ALA A 127 -11.39 -17.31 4.76
C ALA A 127 -10.18 -17.47 3.85
N GLU A 128 -9.93 -18.65 3.29
CA GLU A 128 -8.84 -18.91 2.34
C GLU A 128 -8.88 -17.96 1.14
N LYS A 129 -10.03 -17.84 0.50
CA LYS A 129 -10.22 -16.93 -0.65
C LYS A 129 -9.94 -15.47 -0.27
N ALA A 130 -10.44 -15.04 0.89
CA ALA A 130 -10.26 -13.68 1.37
C ALA A 130 -8.80 -13.41 1.73
N TRP A 131 -8.10 -14.33 2.39
CA TRP A 131 -6.66 -14.20 2.66
C TRP A 131 -5.82 -14.18 1.39
N SER A 132 -6.17 -14.98 0.37
CA SER A 132 -5.56 -14.91 -0.96
C SER A 132 -5.72 -13.52 -1.57
N ALA A 133 -6.91 -12.94 -1.49
CA ALA A 133 -7.15 -11.58 -1.98
C ALA A 133 -6.33 -10.52 -1.21
N VAL A 134 -6.14 -10.69 0.11
CA VAL A 134 -5.21 -9.83 0.89
C VAL A 134 -3.80 -9.94 0.34
N ALA A 135 -3.27 -11.16 0.14
CA ALA A 135 -1.90 -11.36 -0.34
C ALA A 135 -1.68 -10.68 -1.70
N VAL A 136 -2.64 -10.80 -2.61
CA VAL A 136 -2.59 -10.15 -3.93
C VAL A 136 -2.62 -8.62 -3.81
N ALA A 137 -3.56 -8.07 -3.04
CA ALA A 137 -3.73 -6.62 -2.89
C ALA A 137 -2.58 -5.97 -2.11
N ALA A 138 -1.97 -6.72 -1.19
CA ALA A 138 -0.87 -6.27 -0.34
C ALA A 138 0.53 -6.64 -0.87
N LYS A 139 0.64 -7.08 -2.13
CA LYS A 139 1.91 -7.52 -2.71
C LYS A 139 3.03 -6.51 -2.51
N GLY A 140 4.19 -6.97 -2.05
CA GLY A 140 5.36 -6.15 -1.75
C GLY A 140 5.28 -5.37 -0.44
N THR A 141 4.28 -5.63 0.40
CA THR A 141 4.15 -5.05 1.74
C THR A 141 4.32 -6.10 2.84
N TYR A 142 4.44 -5.65 4.09
CA TYR A 142 4.52 -6.56 5.25
C TYR A 142 3.26 -7.43 5.43
N LEU A 143 2.13 -7.05 4.87
CA LEU A 143 0.88 -7.83 4.94
C LEU A 143 0.90 -9.05 4.01
N GLU A 144 1.69 -9.06 2.95
CA GLU A 144 1.74 -10.18 2.01
C GLU A 144 2.07 -11.51 2.71
N PRO A 145 3.22 -11.65 3.42
CA PRO A 145 3.52 -12.89 4.12
C PRO A 145 2.57 -13.20 5.28
N VAL A 146 1.99 -12.19 5.93
CA VAL A 146 0.94 -12.38 6.94
C VAL A 146 -0.30 -13.03 6.31
N ALA A 147 -0.71 -12.56 5.16
CA ALA A 147 -1.86 -13.11 4.44
C ALA A 147 -1.60 -14.54 3.95
N MET A 148 -0.43 -14.81 3.38
CA MET A 148 -0.02 -16.17 2.98
C MET A 148 -0.02 -17.14 4.15
N TYR A 149 0.49 -16.71 5.31
CA TYR A 149 0.49 -17.52 6.51
C TYR A 149 -0.94 -17.89 6.96
N ASN A 150 -1.87 -16.91 7.00
CA ASN A 150 -3.24 -17.15 7.41
C ASN A 150 -4.04 -17.91 6.34
N GLN A 151 -3.73 -17.74 5.06
CA GLN A 151 -4.26 -18.56 3.98
C GLN A 151 -3.84 -20.04 4.17
N ALA A 152 -2.57 -20.27 4.52
CA ALA A 152 -2.08 -21.62 4.84
C ALA A 152 -2.82 -22.24 6.03
N VAL A 153 -3.07 -21.45 7.08
CA VAL A 153 -3.89 -21.92 8.23
C VAL A 153 -5.30 -22.31 7.76
N ALA A 154 -5.93 -21.49 6.94
CA ALA A 154 -7.28 -21.82 6.44
C ALA A 154 -7.29 -23.07 5.55
N LEU A 155 -6.24 -23.34 4.79
CA LEU A 155 -6.08 -24.57 4.01
C LEU A 155 -5.81 -25.79 4.90
N GLU A 156 -5.02 -25.64 5.94
CA GLU A 156 -4.79 -26.71 6.93
C GLU A 156 -6.10 -27.14 7.60
N GLU A 157 -6.91 -26.19 8.02
CA GLU A 157 -8.23 -26.45 8.63
C GLU A 157 -9.22 -27.12 7.66
N GLN A 158 -8.98 -27.02 6.36
CA GLN A 158 -9.72 -27.72 5.30
C GLN A 158 -9.10 -29.10 4.99
N ASN A 159 -8.09 -29.55 5.72
CA ASN A 159 -7.29 -30.73 5.45
C ASN A 159 -6.55 -30.72 4.09
N ASN A 160 -6.34 -29.53 3.51
CA ASN A 160 -5.53 -29.37 2.31
C ASN A 160 -4.06 -29.17 2.68
N THR A 161 -3.47 -30.21 3.25
CA THR A 161 -2.15 -30.21 3.88
C THR A 161 -1.06 -29.78 2.91
N GLN A 162 -1.08 -30.29 1.66
CA GLN A 162 -0.02 -30.00 0.69
C GLN A 162 0.01 -28.51 0.32
N ALA A 163 -1.14 -27.91 0.04
CA ALA A 163 -1.22 -26.47 -0.27
C ALA A 163 -0.85 -25.61 0.95
N ALA A 164 -1.21 -26.04 2.16
CA ALA A 164 -0.82 -25.35 3.40
C ALA A 164 0.72 -25.35 3.57
N ILE A 165 1.38 -26.47 3.35
CA ILE A 165 2.86 -26.60 3.39
C ILE A 165 3.51 -25.63 2.41
N GLU A 166 3.00 -25.55 1.18
CA GLU A 166 3.54 -24.66 0.16
C GLU A 166 3.46 -23.19 0.57
N LEU A 167 2.31 -22.75 1.07
CA LEU A 167 2.12 -21.35 1.51
C LEU A 167 2.88 -21.02 2.79
N PHE A 168 2.95 -21.93 3.78
CA PHE A 168 3.81 -21.71 4.95
C PHE A 168 5.28 -21.57 4.54
N THR A 169 5.75 -22.39 3.58
CA THR A 169 7.10 -22.29 3.07
C THR A 169 7.36 -20.97 2.35
N GLN A 170 6.41 -20.51 1.55
CA GLN A 170 6.49 -19.21 0.87
C GLN A 170 6.50 -18.05 1.88
N ALA A 171 5.60 -18.05 2.86
CA ALA A 171 5.55 -17.02 3.89
C ALA A 171 6.85 -16.98 4.71
N ALA A 172 7.44 -18.14 5.02
CA ALA A 172 8.70 -18.25 5.77
C ALA A 172 9.91 -17.70 5.00
N ALA A 173 9.83 -17.58 3.67
CA ALA A 173 10.91 -17.05 2.85
C ALA A 173 11.05 -15.53 2.90
N PHE A 174 10.06 -14.81 3.45
CA PHE A 174 10.14 -13.37 3.62
C PHE A 174 11.00 -13.02 4.85
N THR A 175 12.14 -12.38 4.63
CA THR A 175 13.12 -12.04 5.68
C THR A 175 12.56 -11.11 6.75
N GLU A 176 11.67 -10.19 6.35
CA GLU A 176 11.04 -9.20 7.24
C GLU A 176 9.76 -9.73 7.92
N PHE A 177 9.40 -10.99 7.72
CA PHE A 177 8.18 -11.55 8.30
C PHE A 177 8.43 -12.04 9.74
N PRO A 178 7.86 -11.42 10.77
CA PRO A 178 8.08 -11.82 12.16
C PRO A 178 7.58 -13.25 12.47
N GLY A 179 6.64 -13.75 11.66
CA GLY A 179 6.07 -15.10 11.78
C GLY A 179 6.85 -16.19 11.04
N ALA A 180 8.00 -15.88 10.41
CA ALA A 180 8.75 -16.84 9.59
C ALA A 180 9.10 -18.13 10.34
N SER A 181 9.57 -18.05 11.59
CA SER A 181 9.89 -19.22 12.41
C SER A 181 8.66 -20.09 12.69
N ARG A 182 7.50 -19.47 12.93
CA ARG A 182 6.23 -20.19 13.13
C ARG A 182 5.77 -20.87 11.83
N ALA A 183 5.94 -20.20 10.69
CA ALA A 183 5.64 -20.79 9.38
C ALA A 183 6.53 -22.01 9.10
N GLN A 184 7.85 -21.92 9.39
CA GLN A 184 8.76 -23.05 9.28
C GLN A 184 8.37 -24.22 10.19
N PHE A 185 8.00 -23.92 11.44
CA PHE A 185 7.53 -24.96 12.38
C PHE A 185 6.27 -25.66 11.85
N ASN A 186 5.28 -24.91 11.35
CA ASN A 186 4.06 -25.50 10.77
C ASN A 186 4.37 -26.33 9.54
N THR A 187 5.30 -25.90 8.67
CA THR A 187 5.78 -26.69 7.53
C THR A 187 6.36 -28.03 7.98
N GLY A 188 7.23 -28.05 9.01
CA GLY A 188 7.82 -29.25 9.55
C GLY A 188 6.76 -30.20 10.12
N ARG A 189 5.91 -29.69 11.00
CA ARG A 189 4.82 -30.44 11.63
C ARG A 189 3.87 -31.10 10.62
N LEU A 190 3.50 -30.37 9.57
CA LEU A 190 2.60 -30.91 8.55
C LEU A 190 3.26 -31.97 7.66
N ARG A 191 4.57 -31.86 7.39
CA ARG A 191 5.32 -32.87 6.65
C ARG A 191 5.43 -34.19 7.42
N GLU A 192 5.70 -34.13 8.74
CA GLU A 192 5.73 -35.31 9.59
C GLU A 192 4.40 -36.05 9.65
N GLY A 193 3.28 -35.38 9.42
CA GLY A 193 1.95 -36.00 9.41
C GLY A 193 1.51 -36.59 8.07
N VAL A 194 2.31 -36.42 7.01
CA VAL A 194 2.03 -36.92 5.65
C VAL A 194 2.90 -38.13 5.29
N ASP A 195 4.04 -38.30 5.99
CA ASP A 195 4.92 -39.47 5.88
C ASP A 195 4.37 -40.66 6.72
#